data_d25dd3c6055a0445cd5756f9589fc28a
#
_entry.id   d25dd3c6055a0445cd5756f9589fc28a
#
_cell.length_a   1.000
_cell.length_b   1.000
_cell.length_c   1.000
_cell.angle_alpha   90.00
_cell.angle_beta   90.00
_cell.angle_gamma   90.00
#
_symmetry.space_group_name_H-M   'P 1'
#
loop_
_entity.id
_entity.type
_entity.pdbx_description
1 polymer ?
#
loop_
_entity_poly.entity_id
_entity_poly.type
_entity_poly.pdbx_seq_one_letter_code
_entity_poly.pdbx_strand_id
1 'polypeptide(L)'
;MGEYARSLAIATGAAARWPNSSIRFMLSREAPYAARAPFPATLLASSPTHHSAAVIELIEEWRPDVVIFDNAGRTAQLRAARRCGAAVVYISARRRQRRKAFRLRWLGLIDEHWIAYPEFIAGSLSVFERFKLRIRRRPRVRYLDVILAGDRDSKPDLILDRVGLAAQGYVLIVPGGGTGHPGGEATVAHFCAAARDLAAAGFDGVFVGPIQPEADPHRRLRAFGTVPQSELAQLMRGARLVIANGGSTLLQAIACGKPCIAVPIAGDQRERILRCVNAGVAMGAAPDAASILRAATTLLADRGSLDALAGRASDLGLTDGIEVALRAIDGLIAANCG
;
A
#
# COMPACT_ATOMS: atom_id res chain seq x y z
N MET A 1 -9.76 -3.93 0.42
CA MET A 1 -8.53 -4.75 0.21
C MET A 1 -7.28 -4.10 0.77
N GLY A 2 -7.03 -2.80 0.58
CA GLY A 2 -5.80 -2.16 1.03
C GLY A 2 -5.50 -2.22 2.53
N GLU A 3 -6.54 -2.19 3.38
CA GLU A 3 -6.39 -2.31 4.85
C GLU A 3 -5.91 -3.71 5.24
N TYR A 4 -6.57 -4.75 4.75
CA TYR A 4 -6.17 -6.13 5.01
C TYR A 4 -4.77 -6.45 4.48
N ALA A 5 -4.46 -6.05 3.24
CA ALA A 5 -3.14 -6.30 2.65
C ALA A 5 -2.01 -5.66 3.47
N ARG A 6 -2.23 -4.44 3.99
CA ARG A 6 -1.29 -3.76 4.89
C ARG A 6 -1.14 -4.51 6.21
N SER A 7 -2.25 -4.83 6.87
CA SER A 7 -2.23 -5.55 8.15
C SER A 7 -1.60 -6.93 8.00
N LEU A 8 -1.87 -7.63 6.88
CA LEU A 8 -1.24 -8.91 6.57
C LEU A 8 0.26 -8.79 6.36
N ALA A 9 0.72 -7.77 5.63
CA ALA A 9 2.14 -7.55 5.39
C ALA A 9 2.88 -7.25 6.71
N ILE A 10 2.30 -6.43 7.59
CA ILE A 10 2.86 -6.17 8.94
C ILE A 10 2.89 -7.47 9.77
N ALA A 11 1.82 -8.27 9.75
CA ALA A 11 1.75 -9.53 10.47
C ALA A 11 2.77 -10.56 9.96
N THR A 12 2.95 -10.65 8.65
CA THR A 12 3.96 -11.53 8.03
C THR A 12 5.38 -11.09 8.44
N GLY A 13 5.67 -9.80 8.40
CA GLY A 13 6.94 -9.26 8.89
C GLY A 13 7.15 -9.52 10.38
N ALA A 14 6.10 -9.38 11.19
CA ALA A 14 6.13 -9.66 12.62
C ALA A 14 6.41 -11.14 12.91
N ALA A 15 5.75 -12.06 12.21
CA ALA A 15 6.01 -13.50 12.34
C ALA A 15 7.45 -13.89 11.97
N ALA A 16 8.00 -13.25 10.94
CA ALA A 16 9.40 -13.49 10.55
C ALA A 16 10.39 -12.93 11.58
N ARG A 17 10.09 -11.75 12.15
CA ARG A 17 10.96 -11.10 13.16
C ARG A 17 10.85 -11.76 14.54
N TRP A 18 9.68 -12.23 14.91
CA TRP A 18 9.40 -12.91 16.19
C TRP A 18 8.73 -14.25 15.95
N PRO A 19 9.49 -15.33 15.64
CA PRO A 19 8.93 -16.64 15.27
C PRO A 19 8.02 -17.27 16.33
N ASN A 20 8.21 -16.91 17.61
CA ASN A 20 7.41 -17.42 18.73
C ASN A 20 6.19 -16.53 19.05
N SER A 21 5.92 -15.51 18.26
CA SER A 21 4.77 -14.63 18.49
C SER A 21 3.45 -15.28 18.08
N SER A 22 2.38 -15.05 18.85
CA SER A 22 1.02 -15.44 18.50
C SER A 22 0.31 -14.26 17.84
N ILE A 23 0.03 -14.39 16.55
CA ILE A 23 -0.66 -13.34 15.77
C ILE A 23 -2.06 -13.81 15.43
N ARG A 24 -3.07 -12.99 15.72
CA ARG A 24 -4.48 -13.30 15.48
C ARG A 24 -5.19 -12.12 14.82
N PHE A 25 -6.13 -12.43 13.93
CA PHE A 25 -6.97 -11.43 13.25
C PHE A 25 -8.41 -11.48 13.72
N MET A 26 -9.06 -10.31 13.70
CA MET A 26 -10.51 -10.19 13.77
C MET A 26 -11.01 -9.62 12.44
N LEU A 27 -11.74 -10.40 11.68
CA LEU A 27 -12.16 -10.07 10.33
C LEU A 27 -13.69 -10.13 10.19
N SER A 28 -14.22 -9.40 9.20
CA SER A 28 -15.60 -9.62 8.76
C SER A 28 -15.67 -10.92 7.96
N ARG A 29 -16.66 -11.76 8.25
CA ARG A 29 -16.96 -12.98 7.48
C ARG A 29 -17.30 -12.67 6.03
N GLU A 30 -17.88 -11.51 5.77
CA GLU A 30 -18.25 -11.04 4.42
C GLU A 30 -17.02 -10.63 3.57
N ALA A 31 -15.85 -10.51 4.19
CA ALA A 31 -14.66 -10.11 3.45
C ALA A 31 -14.16 -11.25 2.55
N PRO A 32 -13.91 -11.02 1.25
CA PRO A 32 -13.56 -12.07 0.28
C PRO A 32 -12.25 -12.79 0.61
N TYR A 33 -11.42 -12.25 1.49
CA TYR A 33 -10.17 -12.82 1.96
C TYR A 33 -10.28 -13.56 3.29
N ALA A 34 -11.42 -13.49 3.97
CA ALA A 34 -11.58 -14.03 5.33
C ALA A 34 -11.30 -15.53 5.43
N ALA A 35 -11.79 -16.31 4.43
CA ALA A 35 -11.61 -17.77 4.39
C ALA A 35 -10.16 -18.20 4.04
N ARG A 36 -9.31 -17.29 3.57
CA ARG A 36 -7.93 -17.56 3.13
C ARG A 36 -6.89 -16.81 3.96
N ALA A 37 -7.27 -16.34 5.16
CA ALA A 37 -6.33 -15.68 6.05
C ALA A 37 -5.24 -16.67 6.49
N PRO A 38 -3.94 -16.35 6.29
CA PRO A 38 -2.85 -17.26 6.63
C PRO A 38 -2.56 -17.32 8.14
N PHE A 39 -3.16 -16.42 8.92
CA PHE A 39 -3.08 -16.39 10.38
C PHE A 39 -4.43 -16.75 11.00
N PRO A 40 -4.45 -17.31 12.24
CA PRO A 40 -5.68 -17.55 12.96
C PRO A 40 -6.57 -16.31 12.99
N ALA A 41 -7.84 -16.47 12.60
CA ALA A 41 -8.77 -15.36 12.48
C ALA A 41 -10.11 -15.68 13.11
N THR A 42 -10.62 -14.77 13.95
CA THR A 42 -12.01 -14.80 14.42
C THR A 42 -12.88 -14.02 13.43
N LEU A 43 -13.85 -14.74 12.85
CA LEU A 43 -14.75 -14.19 11.84
C LEU A 43 -16.04 -13.68 12.49
N LEU A 44 -16.21 -12.37 12.46
CA LEU A 44 -17.42 -11.68 12.92
C LEU A 44 -18.43 -11.52 11.77
N ALA A 45 -19.71 -11.40 12.09
CA ALA A 45 -20.78 -11.31 11.09
C ALA A 45 -20.57 -10.13 10.10
N SER A 46 -20.01 -9.01 10.57
CA SER A 46 -19.63 -7.86 9.73
C SER A 46 -18.35 -7.22 10.28
N SER A 47 -18.07 -5.96 9.90
CA SER A 47 -16.88 -5.25 10.38
C SER A 47 -16.74 -5.30 11.91
N PRO A 48 -15.56 -5.60 12.48
CA PRO A 48 -15.30 -5.58 13.94
C PRO A 48 -15.72 -4.29 14.63
N THR A 49 -15.81 -3.19 13.88
CA THR A 49 -16.28 -1.90 14.39
C THR A 49 -17.75 -1.95 14.89
N HIS A 50 -18.55 -2.86 14.37
CA HIS A 50 -19.98 -3.01 14.74
C HIS A 50 -20.19 -4.04 15.86
N HIS A 51 -19.20 -4.86 16.18
CA HIS A 51 -19.27 -5.96 17.16
C HIS A 51 -18.40 -5.66 18.39
N SER A 52 -18.64 -4.48 19.04
CA SER A 52 -17.76 -4.03 20.14
C SER A 52 -17.72 -5.00 21.32
N ALA A 53 -18.82 -5.67 21.68
CA ALA A 53 -18.85 -6.63 22.78
C ALA A 53 -17.92 -7.82 22.49
N ALA A 54 -18.09 -8.48 21.32
CA ALA A 54 -17.27 -9.62 20.93
C ALA A 54 -15.78 -9.25 20.80
N VAL A 55 -15.47 -8.05 20.25
CA VAL A 55 -14.08 -7.58 20.17
C VAL A 55 -13.48 -7.36 21.56
N ILE A 56 -14.24 -6.83 22.51
CA ILE A 56 -13.79 -6.61 23.89
C ILE A 56 -13.54 -7.96 24.57
N GLU A 57 -14.47 -8.90 24.48
CA GLU A 57 -14.35 -10.24 25.02
C GLU A 57 -13.08 -10.95 24.52
N LEU A 58 -12.84 -10.92 23.21
CA LEU A 58 -11.64 -11.50 22.60
C LEU A 58 -10.34 -10.83 23.07
N ILE A 59 -10.33 -9.50 23.25
CA ILE A 59 -9.16 -8.79 23.78
C ILE A 59 -8.92 -9.18 25.26
N GLU A 60 -9.96 -9.31 26.05
CA GLU A 60 -9.88 -9.67 27.46
C GLU A 60 -9.47 -11.14 27.66
N GLU A 61 -9.90 -12.04 26.77
CA GLU A 61 -9.51 -13.44 26.72
C GLU A 61 -8.04 -13.61 26.30
N TRP A 62 -7.66 -12.98 25.18
CA TRP A 62 -6.32 -13.21 24.60
C TRP A 62 -5.20 -12.42 25.28
N ARG A 63 -5.52 -11.33 25.97
CA ARG A 63 -4.56 -10.43 26.64
C ARG A 63 -3.32 -10.14 25.79
N PRO A 64 -3.49 -9.57 24.59
CA PRO A 64 -2.37 -9.34 23.69
C PRO A 64 -1.44 -8.24 24.23
N ASP A 65 -0.15 -8.33 23.89
CA ASP A 65 0.83 -7.27 24.19
C ASP A 65 0.57 -6.02 23.35
N VAL A 66 0.12 -6.20 22.09
CA VAL A 66 -0.15 -5.12 21.13
C VAL A 66 -1.46 -5.36 20.39
N VAL A 67 -2.32 -4.34 20.33
CA VAL A 67 -3.55 -4.35 19.52
C VAL A 67 -3.45 -3.29 18.43
N ILE A 68 -3.57 -3.71 17.17
CA ILE A 68 -3.53 -2.82 16.02
C ILE A 68 -4.93 -2.64 15.42
N PHE A 69 -5.43 -1.41 15.42
CA PHE A 69 -6.71 -1.02 14.82
C PHE A 69 -6.47 -0.34 13.48
N ASP A 70 -6.69 -1.04 12.37
CA ASP A 70 -6.51 -0.47 11.02
C ASP A 70 -7.80 0.16 10.51
N ASN A 71 -7.85 1.49 10.49
CA ASN A 71 -9.01 2.34 10.16
C ASN A 71 -10.29 2.05 10.99
N ALA A 72 -10.30 0.99 11.75
CA ALA A 72 -11.40 0.47 12.57
C ALA A 72 -11.31 1.00 14.01
N GLY A 73 -12.03 0.38 14.92
CA GLY A 73 -11.96 0.65 16.34
C GLY A 73 -13.03 1.61 16.88
N ARG A 74 -13.45 1.33 18.10
CA ARG A 74 -14.36 2.14 18.91
C ARG A 74 -13.69 2.47 20.24
N THR A 75 -14.11 3.57 20.87
CA THR A 75 -13.54 4.01 22.16
C THR A 75 -13.58 2.91 23.23
N ALA A 76 -14.65 2.12 23.28
CA ALA A 76 -14.77 1.00 24.22
C ALA A 76 -13.71 -0.09 23.98
N GLN A 77 -13.47 -0.44 22.70
CA GLN A 77 -12.46 -1.43 22.31
C GLN A 77 -11.03 -0.97 22.68
N LEU A 78 -10.70 0.30 22.41
CA LEU A 78 -9.41 0.86 22.80
C LEU A 78 -9.23 0.87 24.32
N ARG A 79 -10.29 1.19 25.08
CA ARG A 79 -10.26 1.14 26.54
C ARG A 79 -10.08 -0.28 27.09
N ALA A 80 -10.72 -1.27 26.46
CA ALA A 80 -10.53 -2.67 26.83
C ALA A 80 -9.07 -3.11 26.62
N ALA A 81 -8.50 -2.83 25.45
CA ALA A 81 -7.09 -3.11 25.18
C ALA A 81 -6.17 -2.47 26.23
N ARG A 82 -6.40 -1.20 26.57
CA ARG A 82 -5.63 -0.52 27.63
C ARG A 82 -5.80 -1.15 29.02
N ARG A 83 -7.01 -1.57 29.39
CA ARG A 83 -7.26 -2.24 30.68
C ARG A 83 -6.53 -3.59 30.79
N CYS A 84 -6.37 -4.28 29.65
CA CYS A 84 -5.62 -5.54 29.59
C CYS A 84 -4.07 -5.33 29.56
N GLY A 85 -3.60 -4.08 29.62
CA GLY A 85 -2.16 -3.78 29.53
C GLY A 85 -1.60 -3.71 28.12
N ALA A 86 -2.44 -3.92 27.09
CA ALA A 86 -1.99 -3.90 25.71
C ALA A 86 -1.55 -2.50 25.24
N ALA A 87 -0.48 -2.42 24.49
CA ALA A 87 -0.15 -1.24 23.71
C ALA A 87 -1.14 -1.10 22.53
N VAL A 88 -1.64 0.12 22.32
CA VAL A 88 -2.66 0.39 21.32
C VAL A 88 -2.08 1.15 20.15
N VAL A 89 -2.10 0.52 18.98
CA VAL A 89 -1.72 1.13 17.69
C VAL A 89 -2.98 1.44 16.90
N TYR A 90 -3.04 2.64 16.32
CA TYR A 90 -4.12 3.01 15.42
C TYR A 90 -3.56 3.43 14.07
N ILE A 91 -3.99 2.75 13.00
CA ILE A 91 -3.62 3.09 11.61
C ILE A 91 -4.73 3.92 10.99
N SER A 92 -4.38 5.01 10.32
CA SER A 92 -5.31 5.84 9.56
C SER A 92 -4.88 6.01 8.11
N ALA A 93 -5.77 5.65 7.16
CA ALA A 93 -5.54 5.81 5.73
C ALA A 93 -6.29 7.02 5.12
N ARG A 94 -7.25 7.60 5.83
CA ARG A 94 -8.09 8.70 5.35
C ARG A 94 -8.16 9.83 6.35
N ARG A 95 -8.39 11.04 5.89
CA ARG A 95 -8.51 12.24 6.74
C ARG A 95 -9.50 12.08 7.91
N ARG A 96 -10.64 11.41 7.68
CA ARG A 96 -11.65 11.17 8.73
C ARG A 96 -11.10 10.32 9.87
N GLN A 97 -10.39 9.23 9.55
CA GLN A 97 -9.76 8.35 10.53
C GLN A 97 -8.62 9.07 11.25
N ARG A 98 -7.78 9.83 10.53
CA ARG A 98 -6.73 10.66 11.14
C ARG A 98 -7.31 11.65 12.15
N ARG A 99 -8.35 12.40 11.79
CA ARG A 99 -9.05 13.31 12.71
C ARG A 99 -9.61 12.59 13.94
N LYS A 100 -10.04 11.33 13.81
CA LYS A 100 -10.54 10.50 14.90
C LYS A 100 -9.44 10.19 15.91
N ALA A 101 -8.22 9.84 15.46
CA ALA A 101 -7.06 9.60 16.31
C ALA A 101 -6.70 10.82 17.17
N PHE A 102 -6.87 12.03 16.65
CA PHE A 102 -6.58 13.29 17.35
C PHE A 102 -7.73 13.84 18.22
N ARG A 103 -8.81 13.06 18.46
CA ARG A 103 -9.82 13.43 19.45
C ARG A 103 -9.27 13.28 20.86
N LEU A 104 -9.55 14.24 21.75
CA LEU A 104 -9.03 14.26 23.12
C LEU A 104 -9.25 12.95 23.88
N ARG A 105 -10.43 12.32 23.68
CA ARG A 105 -10.78 11.02 24.29
C ARG A 105 -9.95 9.84 23.76
N TRP A 106 -9.26 9.99 22.61
CA TRP A 106 -8.47 8.95 21.99
C TRP A 106 -6.97 9.14 22.22
N LEU A 107 -6.51 10.39 22.35
CA LEU A 107 -5.09 10.71 22.54
C LEU A 107 -4.46 9.98 23.75
N GLY A 108 -5.21 9.79 24.83
CA GLY A 108 -4.75 9.03 26.00
C GLY A 108 -4.87 7.50 25.88
N LEU A 109 -5.56 7.00 24.83
CA LEU A 109 -5.81 5.56 24.64
C LEU A 109 -4.87 4.95 23.60
N ILE A 110 -4.27 5.74 22.73
CA ILE A 110 -3.42 5.31 21.63
C ILE A 110 -1.95 5.58 22.00
N ASP A 111 -1.10 4.57 21.88
CA ASP A 111 0.35 4.71 22.08
C ASP A 111 1.04 5.14 20.79
N GLU A 112 0.69 4.52 19.66
CA GLU A 112 1.21 4.83 18.34
C GLU A 112 0.08 5.13 17.34
N HIS A 113 0.19 6.23 16.61
CA HIS A 113 -0.70 6.54 15.48
C HIS A 113 0.08 6.46 14.19
N TRP A 114 -0.22 5.44 13.38
CA TRP A 114 0.42 5.27 12.09
C TRP A 114 -0.44 5.85 10.98
N ILE A 115 0.13 6.75 10.19
CA ILE A 115 -0.49 7.31 8.99
C ILE A 115 -0.04 6.44 7.82
N ALA A 116 -1.01 5.83 7.13
CA ALA A 116 -0.76 4.75 6.16
C ALA A 116 -0.11 5.19 4.84
N TYR A 117 0.14 6.48 4.65
CA TYR A 117 0.72 7.05 3.43
C TYR A 117 1.85 8.02 3.77
N PRO A 118 2.80 8.26 2.82
CA PRO A 118 3.85 9.25 2.98
C PRO A 118 3.31 10.64 3.33
N GLU A 119 4.14 11.44 3.98
CA GLU A 119 3.74 12.77 4.43
C GLU A 119 3.28 13.68 3.28
N PHE A 120 3.95 13.62 2.12
CA PHE A 120 3.56 14.42 0.94
C PHE A 120 2.18 14.03 0.38
N ILE A 121 1.72 12.78 0.63
CA ILE A 121 0.38 12.31 0.27
C ILE A 121 -0.63 12.59 1.39
N ALA A 122 -0.31 12.24 2.63
CA ALA A 122 -1.22 12.37 3.76
C ALA A 122 -1.34 13.80 4.29
N GLY A 123 -0.36 14.65 3.94
CA GLY A 123 -0.16 15.98 4.51
C GLY A 123 0.53 15.94 5.86
N SER A 124 1.32 16.99 6.16
CA SER A 124 2.00 17.16 7.44
C SER A 124 1.01 17.31 8.61
N LEU A 125 1.51 17.17 9.82
CA LEU A 125 0.72 17.42 11.02
C LEU A 125 0.35 18.88 11.11
N SER A 126 -0.94 19.19 11.28
CA SER A 126 -1.42 20.56 11.48
C SER A 126 -0.89 21.15 12.80
N VAL A 127 -0.91 22.47 12.90
CA VAL A 127 -0.52 23.17 14.14
C VAL A 127 -1.31 22.64 15.34
N PHE A 128 -2.62 22.42 15.18
CA PHE A 128 -3.48 21.88 16.25
C PHE A 128 -3.14 20.43 16.63
N GLU A 129 -2.79 19.58 15.64
CA GLU A 129 -2.35 18.20 15.91
C GLU A 129 -1.02 18.22 16.68
N ARG A 130 -0.04 19.02 16.25
CA ARG A 130 1.24 19.19 16.96
C ARG A 130 1.06 19.73 18.37
N PHE A 131 0.21 20.73 18.56
CA PHE A 131 -0.11 21.28 19.89
C PHE A 131 -0.68 20.21 20.83
N LYS A 132 -1.66 19.42 20.37
CA LYS A 132 -2.24 18.30 21.14
C LYS A 132 -1.19 17.27 21.54
N LEU A 133 -0.30 16.90 20.63
CA LEU A 133 0.78 15.95 20.90
C LEU A 133 1.78 16.51 21.92
N ARG A 134 2.10 17.81 21.85
CA ARG A 134 3.00 18.46 22.80
C ARG A 134 2.46 18.43 24.25
N ILE A 135 1.14 18.65 24.42
CA ILE A 135 0.50 18.60 25.74
C ILE A 135 0.38 17.16 26.25
N ARG A 136 -0.08 16.25 25.40
CA ARG A 136 -0.42 14.89 25.83
C ARG A 136 0.75 13.92 25.76
N ARG A 137 1.84 14.27 25.05
CA ARG A 137 3.01 13.43 24.76
C ARG A 137 2.68 12.08 24.12
N ARG A 138 1.42 11.86 23.71
CA ARG A 138 0.88 10.65 23.07
C ARG A 138 -0.20 11.03 22.05
N PRO A 139 -0.45 10.22 21.01
CA PRO A 139 0.36 9.07 20.56
C PRO A 139 1.69 9.52 19.90
N ARG A 140 2.65 8.63 19.76
CA ARG A 140 3.75 8.81 18.80
C ARG A 140 3.16 8.69 17.41
N VAL A 141 3.46 9.63 16.51
CA VAL A 141 2.95 9.62 15.14
C VAL A 141 4.05 9.21 14.19
N ARG A 142 3.73 8.23 13.30
CA ARG A 142 4.64 7.77 12.24
C ARG A 142 3.90 7.74 10.90
N TYR A 143 4.62 8.01 9.83
CA TYR A 143 4.18 7.75 8.47
C TYR A 143 4.73 6.37 8.07
N LEU A 144 3.86 5.48 7.58
CA LEU A 144 4.27 4.15 7.12
C LEU A 144 4.82 4.18 5.69
N ASP A 145 4.81 5.36 5.08
CA ASP A 145 5.20 5.60 3.70
C ASP A 145 4.61 4.57 2.74
N VAL A 146 5.33 3.48 2.45
CA VAL A 146 4.90 2.48 1.48
C VAL A 146 5.11 1.08 2.05
N ILE A 147 4.09 0.25 1.95
CA ILE A 147 4.21 -1.18 2.28
C ILE A 147 4.83 -1.89 1.08
N LEU A 148 6.09 -2.26 1.22
CA LEU A 148 6.83 -3.04 0.23
C LEU A 148 6.92 -4.48 0.73
N ALA A 149 6.21 -5.40 0.08
CA ALA A 149 6.39 -6.82 0.36
C ALA A 149 7.65 -7.33 -0.36
N GLY A 150 8.55 -7.97 0.39
CA GLY A 150 9.78 -8.56 -0.12
C GLY A 150 11.04 -7.75 0.22
N ASP A 151 12.17 -8.43 0.21
CA ASP A 151 13.47 -7.85 0.52
C ASP A 151 13.82 -6.74 -0.49
N ARG A 152 14.17 -5.57 0.02
CA ARG A 152 14.65 -4.43 -0.81
C ARG A 152 15.89 -4.78 -1.59
N ASP A 153 16.70 -5.68 -1.05
CA ASP A 153 17.99 -6.07 -1.63
C ASP A 153 17.87 -7.29 -2.56
N SER A 154 16.67 -7.91 -2.67
CA SER A 154 16.47 -9.00 -3.60
C SER A 154 16.65 -8.54 -5.04
N LYS A 155 17.60 -9.14 -5.74
CA LYS A 155 17.87 -8.84 -7.15
C LYS A 155 16.66 -9.23 -8.00
N PRO A 156 16.32 -8.43 -9.02
CA PRO A 156 15.21 -8.74 -9.93
C PRO A 156 15.47 -9.93 -10.86
N ASP A 157 16.68 -10.45 -10.89
CA ASP A 157 17.19 -11.36 -11.91
C ASP A 157 16.33 -12.62 -12.10
N LEU A 158 15.89 -13.25 -11.02
CA LEU A 158 15.11 -14.52 -11.10
C LEU A 158 13.77 -14.39 -11.84
N ILE A 159 13.06 -13.27 -11.66
CA ILE A 159 11.79 -13.10 -12.38
C ILE A 159 12.03 -12.58 -13.80
N LEU A 160 13.06 -11.79 -14.01
CA LEU A 160 13.44 -11.28 -15.33
C LEU A 160 13.89 -12.40 -16.26
N ASP A 161 14.67 -13.36 -15.74
CA ASP A 161 15.06 -14.58 -16.47
C ASP A 161 13.83 -15.38 -16.87
N ARG A 162 12.87 -15.56 -15.94
CA ARG A 162 11.62 -16.29 -16.22
C ARG A 162 10.77 -15.61 -17.28
N VAL A 163 10.77 -14.27 -17.36
CA VAL A 163 10.02 -13.52 -18.37
C VAL A 163 10.83 -13.26 -19.66
N GLY A 164 12.09 -13.58 -19.66
CA GLY A 164 12.99 -13.40 -20.81
C GLY A 164 13.18 -11.94 -21.20
N LEU A 165 13.32 -11.06 -20.22
CA LEU A 165 13.49 -9.61 -20.41
C LEU A 165 14.70 -9.08 -19.65
N ALA A 166 15.40 -8.15 -20.29
CA ALA A 166 16.49 -7.43 -19.64
C ALA A 166 15.97 -6.36 -18.66
N ALA A 167 16.71 -6.13 -17.59
CA ALA A 167 16.45 -5.00 -16.71
C ALA A 167 16.51 -3.68 -17.49
N GLN A 168 15.60 -2.75 -17.21
CA GLN A 168 15.41 -1.48 -17.93
C GLN A 168 15.02 -1.63 -19.41
N GLY A 169 14.66 -2.84 -19.85
CA GLY A 169 14.26 -3.16 -21.23
C GLY A 169 12.76 -3.09 -21.49
N TYR A 170 11.91 -2.97 -20.45
CA TYR A 170 10.47 -3.10 -20.61
C TYR A 170 9.66 -2.04 -19.85
N VAL A 171 8.42 -1.85 -20.29
CA VAL A 171 7.39 -1.07 -19.61
C VAL A 171 6.53 -2.03 -18.75
N LEU A 172 6.41 -1.76 -17.47
CA LEU A 172 5.51 -2.50 -16.59
C LEU A 172 4.16 -1.81 -16.52
N ILE A 173 3.08 -2.53 -16.83
CA ILE A 173 1.71 -2.03 -16.80
C ILE A 173 0.92 -2.77 -15.72
N VAL A 174 0.46 -2.04 -14.68
CA VAL A 174 -0.23 -2.60 -13.51
C VAL A 174 -1.50 -1.79 -13.21
N PRO A 175 -2.65 -2.15 -13.78
CA PRO A 175 -3.91 -1.48 -13.48
C PRO A 175 -4.37 -1.70 -12.03
N GLY A 176 -3.74 -2.64 -11.30
CA GLY A 176 -4.14 -3.04 -9.95
C GLY A 176 -5.38 -3.91 -9.94
N GLY A 177 -5.90 -4.18 -8.75
CA GLY A 177 -7.01 -5.12 -8.58
C GLY A 177 -8.36 -4.69 -9.17
N GLY A 178 -8.52 -3.51 -9.75
CA GLY A 178 -9.65 -2.95 -10.55
C GLY A 178 -11.09 -3.36 -10.21
N THR A 179 -11.25 -4.52 -9.62
CA THR A 179 -12.51 -5.16 -9.25
C THR A 179 -13.11 -4.49 -7.99
N GLY A 180 -14.37 -4.10 -8.07
CA GLY A 180 -15.10 -3.51 -6.94
C GLY A 180 -15.22 -1.97 -6.96
N HIS A 181 -14.69 -1.30 -7.99
CA HIS A 181 -14.98 0.12 -8.24
C HIS A 181 -15.93 0.26 -9.42
N PRO A 182 -17.01 1.03 -9.33
CA PRO A 182 -17.87 1.33 -10.48
C PRO A 182 -17.04 1.89 -11.64
N GLY A 183 -17.12 1.29 -12.83
CA GLY A 183 -16.32 1.68 -14.00
C GLY A 183 -14.85 1.22 -14.00
N GLY A 184 -14.41 0.48 -12.99
CA GLY A 184 -13.02 0.00 -12.89
C GLY A 184 -12.64 -0.98 -14.00
N GLU A 185 -13.56 -1.85 -14.42
CA GLU A 185 -13.32 -2.81 -15.51
C GLU A 185 -13.10 -2.11 -16.86
N ALA A 186 -13.91 -1.10 -17.17
CA ALA A 186 -13.73 -0.31 -18.38
C ALA A 186 -12.36 0.38 -18.42
N THR A 187 -11.91 0.91 -17.28
CA THR A 187 -10.58 1.51 -17.19
C THR A 187 -9.45 0.46 -17.33
N VAL A 188 -9.62 -0.75 -16.78
CA VAL A 188 -8.66 -1.84 -16.98
C VAL A 188 -8.56 -2.23 -18.46
N ALA A 189 -9.69 -2.24 -19.20
CA ALA A 189 -9.69 -2.46 -20.65
C ALA A 189 -8.83 -1.42 -21.40
N HIS A 190 -8.81 -0.15 -20.96
CA HIS A 190 -7.94 0.88 -21.54
C HIS A 190 -6.46 0.63 -21.27
N PHE A 191 -6.11 0.09 -20.07
CA PHE A 191 -4.73 -0.36 -19.81
C PHE A 191 -4.33 -1.53 -20.71
N CYS A 192 -5.25 -2.49 -20.97
CA CYS A 192 -5.00 -3.61 -21.88
C CYS A 192 -4.78 -3.12 -23.32
N ALA A 193 -5.61 -2.19 -23.80
CA ALA A 193 -5.47 -1.60 -25.12
C ALA A 193 -4.12 -0.84 -25.24
N ALA A 194 -3.80 0.03 -24.28
CA ALA A 194 -2.55 0.77 -24.28
C ALA A 194 -1.32 -0.16 -24.22
N ALA A 195 -1.40 -1.29 -23.53
CA ALA A 195 -0.32 -2.28 -23.49
C ALA A 195 -0.07 -2.91 -24.88
N ARG A 196 -1.15 -3.25 -25.61
CA ARG A 196 -1.03 -3.76 -27.00
C ARG A 196 -0.47 -2.71 -27.94
N ASP A 197 -0.97 -1.48 -27.82
CA ASP A 197 -0.51 -0.36 -28.68
C ASP A 197 0.98 -0.05 -28.46
N LEU A 198 1.47 -0.13 -27.21
CA LEU A 198 2.90 -0.01 -26.88
C LEU A 198 3.70 -1.16 -27.50
N ALA A 199 3.21 -2.39 -27.43
CA ALA A 199 3.87 -3.53 -28.06
C ALA A 199 3.92 -3.38 -29.60
N ALA A 200 2.83 -2.92 -30.23
CA ALA A 200 2.77 -2.62 -31.63
C ALA A 200 3.73 -1.47 -32.04
N ALA A 201 3.95 -0.51 -31.14
CA ALA A 201 4.93 0.57 -31.31
C ALA A 201 6.39 0.11 -31.09
N GLY A 202 6.63 -1.17 -30.82
CA GLY A 202 7.96 -1.77 -30.70
C GLY A 202 8.54 -1.82 -29.28
N PHE A 203 7.78 -1.47 -28.24
CA PHE A 203 8.23 -1.54 -26.86
C PHE A 203 7.91 -2.89 -26.22
N ASP A 204 8.88 -3.47 -25.52
CA ASP A 204 8.62 -4.64 -24.70
C ASP A 204 7.81 -4.27 -23.46
N GLY A 205 6.78 -5.07 -23.14
CA GLY A 205 5.86 -4.82 -22.06
C GLY A 205 5.65 -6.03 -21.14
N VAL A 206 5.40 -5.74 -19.87
CA VAL A 206 4.90 -6.70 -18.89
C VAL A 206 3.59 -6.17 -18.34
N PHE A 207 2.53 -6.93 -18.50
CA PHE A 207 1.21 -6.61 -17.94
C PHE A 207 0.92 -7.51 -16.74
N VAL A 208 0.53 -6.91 -15.61
CA VAL A 208 0.13 -7.65 -14.41
C VAL A 208 -1.24 -7.18 -13.94
N GLY A 209 -2.25 -8.03 -14.10
CA GLY A 209 -3.62 -7.68 -13.73
C GLY A 209 -4.60 -8.83 -13.82
N PRO A 210 -5.79 -8.74 -13.18
CA PRO A 210 -6.79 -9.80 -13.16
C PRO A 210 -7.47 -10.02 -14.53
N ILE A 211 -7.55 -8.96 -15.33
CA ILE A 211 -8.02 -9.02 -16.73
C ILE A 211 -6.78 -8.87 -17.60
N GLN A 212 -6.56 -9.80 -18.49
CA GLN A 212 -5.38 -9.81 -19.35
C GLN A 212 -5.70 -9.24 -20.72
N PRO A 213 -4.73 -8.54 -21.36
CA PRO A 213 -4.86 -8.15 -22.76
C PRO A 213 -4.91 -9.40 -23.66
N GLU A 214 -5.48 -9.23 -24.83
CA GLU A 214 -5.38 -10.25 -25.89
C GLU A 214 -3.92 -10.51 -26.25
N ALA A 215 -3.67 -11.72 -26.80
CA ALA A 215 -2.33 -12.12 -27.21
C ALA A 215 -1.71 -11.12 -28.20
N ASP A 216 -0.46 -10.74 -27.94
CA ASP A 216 0.32 -9.91 -28.83
C ASP A 216 0.98 -10.75 -29.94
N PRO A 217 0.66 -10.50 -31.24
CA PRO A 217 1.22 -11.24 -32.34
C PRO A 217 2.75 -11.08 -32.46
N HIS A 218 3.31 -9.98 -31.96
CA HIS A 218 4.75 -9.70 -32.00
C HIS A 218 5.51 -10.28 -30.80
N ARG A 219 4.81 -10.92 -29.85
CA ARG A 219 5.37 -11.50 -28.61
C ARG A 219 6.20 -10.51 -27.75
N ARG A 220 5.94 -9.22 -27.89
CA ARG A 220 6.56 -8.17 -27.07
C ARG A 220 5.86 -7.96 -25.74
N LEU A 221 4.58 -8.34 -25.63
CA LEU A 221 3.79 -8.19 -24.42
C LEU A 221 3.69 -9.54 -23.68
N ARG A 222 4.18 -9.56 -22.44
CA ARG A 222 3.99 -10.69 -21.51
C ARG A 222 2.90 -10.33 -20.53
N ALA A 223 1.87 -11.13 -20.44
CA ALA A 223 0.74 -10.89 -19.56
C ALA A 223 0.68 -11.93 -18.44
N PHE A 224 0.51 -11.45 -17.22
CA PHE A 224 0.37 -12.26 -16.02
C PHE A 224 -0.92 -11.87 -15.30
N GLY A 225 -1.55 -12.85 -14.66
CA GLY A 225 -2.65 -12.60 -13.73
C GLY A 225 -2.16 -11.90 -12.46
N THR A 226 -2.66 -12.32 -11.31
CA THR A 226 -2.15 -11.84 -10.03
C THR A 226 -0.81 -12.52 -9.72
N VAL A 227 0.20 -11.72 -9.41
CA VAL A 227 1.51 -12.22 -8.96
C VAL A 227 1.70 -11.91 -7.46
N PRO A 228 2.55 -12.66 -6.75
CA PRO A 228 2.97 -12.32 -5.40
C PRO A 228 3.54 -10.89 -5.32
N GLN A 229 3.33 -10.20 -4.20
CA GLN A 229 3.79 -8.82 -4.02
C GLN A 229 5.33 -8.70 -4.13
N SER A 230 6.07 -9.71 -3.70
CA SER A 230 7.53 -9.76 -3.84
C SER A 230 7.96 -9.81 -5.31
N GLU A 231 7.28 -10.62 -6.13
CA GLU A 231 7.54 -10.69 -7.58
C GLU A 231 7.17 -9.37 -8.28
N LEU A 232 6.03 -8.76 -7.90
CA LEU A 232 5.63 -7.46 -8.43
C LEU A 232 6.67 -6.38 -8.12
N ALA A 233 7.22 -6.38 -6.91
CA ALA A 233 8.28 -5.45 -6.52
C ALA A 233 9.56 -5.66 -7.34
N GLN A 234 9.93 -6.92 -7.65
CA GLN A 234 11.07 -7.21 -8.54
C GLN A 234 10.80 -6.72 -9.97
N LEU A 235 9.61 -6.97 -10.51
CA LEU A 235 9.19 -6.42 -11.81
C LEU A 235 9.23 -4.89 -11.82
N MET A 236 8.78 -4.24 -10.76
CA MET A 236 8.90 -2.78 -10.66
C MET A 236 10.35 -2.32 -10.70
N ARG A 237 11.26 -2.94 -9.93
CA ARG A 237 12.69 -2.58 -9.92
C ARG A 237 13.36 -2.80 -11.27
N GLY A 238 12.95 -3.83 -12.01
CA GLY A 238 13.47 -4.14 -13.35
C GLY A 238 12.90 -3.26 -14.47
N ALA A 239 11.79 -2.55 -14.26
CA ALA A 239 11.13 -1.79 -15.30
C ALA A 239 11.87 -0.50 -15.66
N ARG A 240 11.80 -0.10 -16.95
CA ARG A 240 12.22 1.21 -17.43
C ARG A 240 11.19 2.30 -17.10
N LEU A 241 9.91 1.96 -17.17
CA LEU A 241 8.78 2.82 -16.90
C LEU A 241 7.66 1.98 -16.26
N VAL A 242 6.96 2.52 -15.27
CA VAL A 242 5.79 1.86 -14.67
C VAL A 242 4.54 2.67 -14.97
N ILE A 243 3.53 2.02 -15.56
CA ILE A 243 2.19 2.57 -15.76
C ILE A 243 1.27 1.91 -14.73
N ALA A 244 0.76 2.68 -13.77
CA ALA A 244 0.01 2.14 -12.66
C ALA A 244 -1.25 2.96 -12.36
N ASN A 245 -2.20 2.31 -11.66
CA ASN A 245 -3.31 3.07 -11.08
C ASN A 245 -2.82 3.99 -9.93
N GLY A 246 -3.60 5.01 -9.58
CA GLY A 246 -3.30 5.94 -8.49
C GLY A 246 -3.43 5.36 -7.08
N GLY A 247 -3.34 4.04 -6.92
CA GLY A 247 -3.42 3.30 -5.66
C GLY A 247 -2.07 3.13 -4.95
N SER A 248 -1.97 2.06 -4.15
CA SER A 248 -0.71 1.68 -3.49
C SER A 248 0.37 1.28 -4.48
N THR A 249 -0.01 0.70 -5.62
CA THR A 249 0.89 0.28 -6.69
C THR A 249 1.74 1.43 -7.22
N LEU A 250 1.14 2.62 -7.43
CA LEU A 250 1.88 3.82 -7.81
C LEU A 250 2.95 4.18 -6.77
N LEU A 251 2.59 4.18 -5.49
CA LEU A 251 3.52 4.53 -4.42
C LEU A 251 4.64 3.49 -4.27
N GLN A 252 4.33 2.21 -4.50
CA GLN A 252 5.34 1.13 -4.53
C GLN A 252 6.35 1.35 -5.67
N ALA A 253 5.89 1.70 -6.87
CA ALA A 253 6.77 1.99 -8.00
C ALA A 253 7.64 3.23 -7.74
N ILE A 254 7.08 4.30 -7.16
CA ILE A 254 7.83 5.49 -6.74
C ILE A 254 8.88 5.11 -5.66
N ALA A 255 8.53 4.29 -4.69
CA ALA A 255 9.48 3.82 -3.67
C ALA A 255 10.59 2.92 -4.23
N CYS A 256 10.36 2.29 -5.38
CA CYS A 256 11.40 1.59 -6.15
C CYS A 256 12.25 2.54 -7.01
N GLY A 257 12.08 3.86 -6.91
CA GLY A 257 12.82 4.85 -7.69
C GLY A 257 12.47 4.82 -9.18
N LYS A 258 11.25 4.42 -9.56
CA LYS A 258 10.88 4.25 -10.97
C LYS A 258 10.10 5.45 -11.52
N PRO A 259 10.38 5.84 -12.78
CA PRO A 259 9.51 6.76 -13.51
C PRO A 259 8.10 6.16 -13.58
N CYS A 260 7.08 6.96 -13.28
CA CYS A 260 5.72 6.47 -13.21
C CYS A 260 4.75 7.30 -14.06
N ILE A 261 3.83 6.61 -14.76
CA ILE A 261 2.60 7.18 -15.28
C ILE A 261 1.46 6.72 -14.38
N ALA A 262 0.70 7.68 -13.86
CA ALA A 262 -0.40 7.44 -12.94
C ALA A 262 -1.75 7.67 -13.63
N VAL A 263 -2.61 6.66 -13.60
CA VAL A 263 -3.94 6.67 -14.25
C VAL A 263 -5.02 6.45 -13.19
N PRO A 264 -6.03 7.31 -13.05
CA PRO A 264 -7.07 7.13 -12.04
C PRO A 264 -8.08 6.06 -12.44
N ILE A 265 -8.30 5.05 -11.58
CA ILE A 265 -9.39 4.06 -11.71
C ILE A 265 -10.56 4.42 -10.79
N ALA A 266 -10.29 5.08 -9.66
CA ALA A 266 -11.28 5.45 -8.67
C ALA A 266 -11.17 6.94 -8.32
N GLY A 267 -12.28 7.53 -7.85
CA GLY A 267 -12.36 8.96 -7.58
C GLY A 267 -11.37 9.45 -6.51
N ASP A 268 -11.10 8.63 -5.49
CA ASP A 268 -10.15 8.96 -4.41
C ASP A 268 -8.67 8.94 -4.87
N GLN A 269 -8.38 8.35 -6.03
CA GLN A 269 -7.03 8.30 -6.58
C GLN A 269 -6.59 9.62 -7.23
N ARG A 270 -7.54 10.44 -7.73
CA ARG A 270 -7.22 11.70 -8.42
C ARG A 270 -6.42 12.66 -7.56
N GLU A 271 -6.81 12.85 -6.30
CA GLU A 271 -6.08 13.73 -5.37
C GLU A 271 -4.65 13.20 -5.11
N ARG A 272 -4.50 11.87 -4.97
CA ARG A 272 -3.19 11.24 -4.77
C ARG A 272 -2.29 11.39 -5.99
N ILE A 273 -2.82 11.15 -7.17
CA ILE A 273 -2.09 11.35 -8.44
C ILE A 273 -1.62 12.80 -8.56
N LEU A 274 -2.52 13.76 -8.32
CA LEU A 274 -2.17 15.18 -8.38
C LEU A 274 -1.00 15.52 -7.43
N ARG A 275 -0.98 14.96 -6.24
CA ARG A 275 0.13 15.16 -5.29
C ARG A 275 1.44 14.55 -5.78
N CYS A 276 1.40 13.38 -6.41
CA CYS A 276 2.58 12.77 -7.03
C CYS A 276 3.09 13.60 -8.21
N VAL A 277 2.18 14.13 -9.04
CA VAL A 277 2.53 15.02 -10.16
C VAL A 277 3.13 16.33 -9.66
N ASN A 278 2.52 16.96 -8.67
CA ASN A 278 3.03 18.22 -8.07
C ASN A 278 4.38 18.03 -7.37
N ALA A 279 4.65 16.85 -6.82
CA ALA A 279 5.96 16.49 -6.29
C ALA A 279 6.97 16.11 -7.41
N GLY A 280 6.54 16.07 -8.66
CA GLY A 280 7.37 15.75 -9.82
C GLY A 280 7.86 14.29 -9.86
N VAL A 281 7.16 13.36 -9.18
CA VAL A 281 7.56 11.93 -9.09
C VAL A 281 6.68 11.01 -9.95
N ALA A 282 5.70 11.58 -10.65
CA ALA A 282 4.88 10.84 -11.62
C ALA A 282 4.34 11.80 -12.68
N MET A 283 4.04 11.26 -13.86
CA MET A 283 3.23 11.91 -14.89
C MET A 283 1.80 11.40 -14.78
N GLY A 284 0.79 12.30 -14.87
CA GLY A 284 -0.61 11.90 -14.92
C GLY A 284 -1.07 11.61 -16.34
N ALA A 285 -1.93 10.60 -16.52
CA ALA A 285 -2.63 10.37 -17.76
C ALA A 285 -4.14 10.19 -17.52
N ALA A 286 -4.96 10.56 -18.52
CA ALA A 286 -6.39 10.28 -18.48
C ALA A 286 -6.65 8.76 -18.60
N PRO A 287 -7.80 8.28 -18.09
CA PRO A 287 -8.12 6.85 -18.06
C PRO A 287 -8.65 6.36 -19.43
N ASP A 288 -7.92 6.63 -20.50
CA ASP A 288 -8.17 6.14 -21.84
C ASP A 288 -6.87 5.66 -22.51
N ALA A 289 -6.97 4.71 -23.44
CA ALA A 289 -5.83 4.05 -24.05
C ALA A 289 -4.91 5.04 -24.80
N ALA A 290 -5.48 5.99 -25.55
CA ALA A 290 -4.73 6.94 -26.34
C ALA A 290 -3.91 7.91 -25.45
N SER A 291 -4.47 8.34 -24.32
CA SER A 291 -3.78 9.21 -23.36
C SER A 291 -2.65 8.47 -22.65
N ILE A 292 -2.86 7.20 -22.27
CA ILE A 292 -1.84 6.34 -21.67
C ILE A 292 -0.68 6.12 -22.66
N LEU A 293 -1.00 5.75 -23.91
CA LEU A 293 -0.02 5.54 -24.97
C LEU A 293 0.81 6.80 -25.22
N ARG A 294 0.16 7.96 -25.41
CA ARG A 294 0.89 9.23 -25.62
C ARG A 294 1.83 9.56 -24.47
N ALA A 295 1.36 9.46 -23.23
CA ALA A 295 2.18 9.73 -22.06
C ALA A 295 3.40 8.80 -22.02
N ALA A 296 3.20 7.52 -22.31
CA ALA A 296 4.26 6.53 -22.30
C ALA A 296 5.29 6.78 -23.44
N THR A 297 4.84 6.97 -24.66
CA THR A 297 5.73 7.22 -25.81
C THR A 297 6.49 8.53 -25.67
N THR A 298 5.86 9.58 -25.14
CA THR A 298 6.54 10.87 -24.85
C THR A 298 7.66 10.66 -23.82
N LEU A 299 7.39 9.99 -22.71
CA LEU A 299 8.43 9.74 -21.69
C LEU A 299 9.53 8.80 -22.22
N LEU A 300 9.17 7.75 -22.96
CA LEU A 300 10.14 6.79 -23.48
C LEU A 300 11.08 7.41 -24.53
N ALA A 301 10.62 8.44 -25.24
CA ALA A 301 11.43 9.20 -26.20
C ALA A 301 12.36 10.23 -25.51
N ASP A 302 12.06 10.65 -24.29
CA ASP A 302 12.83 11.64 -23.53
C ASP A 302 13.50 11.01 -22.30
N ARG A 303 14.75 10.57 -22.49
CA ARG A 303 15.55 9.99 -21.41
C ARG A 303 15.77 10.96 -20.24
N GLY A 304 15.93 12.26 -20.51
CA GLY A 304 16.12 13.26 -19.49
C GLY A 304 14.92 13.37 -18.54
N SER A 305 13.70 13.35 -19.11
CA SER A 305 12.46 13.33 -18.32
C SER A 305 12.28 12.04 -17.52
N LEU A 306 12.63 10.88 -18.07
CA LEU A 306 12.65 9.61 -17.33
C LEU A 306 13.60 9.67 -16.14
N ASP A 307 14.84 10.05 -16.37
CA ASP A 307 15.88 10.14 -15.34
C ASP A 307 15.50 11.17 -14.26
N ALA A 308 14.90 12.29 -14.64
CA ALA A 308 14.43 13.30 -13.71
C ALA A 308 13.27 12.81 -12.82
N LEU A 309 12.33 12.02 -13.36
CA LEU A 309 11.26 11.40 -12.56
C LEU A 309 11.84 10.36 -11.58
N ALA A 310 12.75 9.51 -12.05
CA ALA A 310 13.43 8.50 -11.23
C ALA A 310 14.25 9.14 -10.11
N GLY A 311 15.03 10.18 -10.42
CA GLY A 311 15.84 10.91 -9.46
C GLY A 311 14.98 11.50 -8.34
N ARG A 312 13.92 12.26 -8.70
CA ARG A 312 13.00 12.83 -7.71
C ARG A 312 12.25 11.77 -6.90
N ALA A 313 11.91 10.62 -7.50
CA ALA A 313 11.30 9.51 -6.77
C ALA A 313 12.28 8.93 -5.73
N SER A 314 13.55 8.80 -6.08
CA SER A 314 14.62 8.35 -5.17
C SER A 314 14.90 9.37 -4.06
N ASP A 315 14.91 10.67 -4.38
CA ASP A 315 15.15 11.78 -3.44
C ASP A 315 14.06 11.89 -2.36
N LEU A 316 12.84 11.38 -2.61
CA LEU A 316 11.81 11.31 -1.58
C LEU A 316 12.23 10.43 -0.40
N GLY A 317 13.18 9.53 -0.56
CA GLY A 317 13.69 8.67 0.49
C GLY A 317 12.60 7.85 1.20
N LEU A 318 11.58 7.39 0.45
CA LEU A 318 10.44 6.67 1.03
C LEU A 318 10.92 5.41 1.75
N THR A 319 10.47 5.24 2.98
CA THR A 319 10.85 4.11 3.83
C THR A 319 9.92 2.92 3.63
N ASP A 320 10.40 1.72 3.98
CA ASP A 320 9.52 0.57 4.07
C ASP A 320 8.66 0.67 5.32
N GLY A 321 7.35 0.80 5.12
CA GLY A 321 6.38 0.90 6.18
C GLY A 321 6.29 -0.34 7.07
N ILE A 322 6.68 -1.52 6.57
CA ILE A 322 6.76 -2.73 7.39
C ILE A 322 7.85 -2.55 8.44
N GLU A 323 9.05 -2.15 8.04
CA GLU A 323 10.16 -1.96 8.96
C GLU A 323 9.89 -0.83 9.97
N VAL A 324 9.21 0.25 9.54
CA VAL A 324 8.75 1.31 10.46
C VAL A 324 7.78 0.76 11.50
N ALA A 325 6.82 -0.08 11.08
CA ALA A 325 5.85 -0.71 11.98
C ALA A 325 6.53 -1.68 12.95
N LEU A 326 7.43 -2.55 12.47
CA LEU A 326 8.11 -3.53 13.30
C LEU A 326 9.01 -2.88 14.36
N ARG A 327 9.78 -1.85 14.01
CA ARG A 327 10.57 -1.08 15.00
C ARG A 327 9.68 -0.37 16.02
N ALA A 328 8.51 0.09 15.62
CA ALA A 328 7.55 0.69 16.54
C ALA A 328 7.00 -0.36 17.52
N ILE A 329 6.69 -1.56 17.06
CA ILE A 329 6.25 -2.69 17.90
C ILE A 329 7.35 -3.10 18.88
N ASP A 330 8.61 -3.23 18.43
CA ASP A 330 9.76 -3.47 19.34
C ASP A 330 9.77 -2.49 20.52
N GLY A 331 9.66 -1.19 20.19
CA GLY A 331 9.66 -0.15 21.23
C GLY A 331 8.46 -0.21 22.17
N LEU A 332 7.29 -0.67 21.69
CA LEU A 332 6.09 -0.84 22.51
C LEU A 332 6.21 -2.05 23.46
N ILE A 333 6.74 -3.17 22.97
CA ILE A 333 6.97 -4.38 23.77
C ILE A 333 8.01 -4.10 24.85
N ALA A 334 9.15 -3.48 24.48
CA ALA A 334 10.19 -3.13 25.44
C ALA A 334 9.67 -2.20 26.56
N ALA A 335 8.78 -1.24 26.22
CA ALA A 335 8.20 -0.32 27.21
C ALA A 335 7.16 -0.98 28.12
N ASN A 336 6.58 -2.12 27.76
CA ASN A 336 5.62 -2.86 28.58
C ASN A 336 6.30 -3.88 29.51
N CYS A 337 7.55 -4.29 29.21
CA CYS A 337 8.32 -5.24 30.01
C CYS A 337 9.18 -4.59 31.12
N GLY A 338 9.32 -3.28 31.12
CA GLY A 338 10.05 -2.49 32.14
C GLY A 338 9.14 -1.66 32.99
#